data_951c13a6064c037b8953a3c7fded17e3
#
_entry.id   951c13a6064c037b8953a3c7fded17e3
#
_cell.length_a   1.000
_cell.length_b   1.000
_cell.length_c   1.000
_cell.angle_alpha   90.00
_cell.angle_beta   90.00
_cell.angle_gamma   90.00
#
_symmetry.space_group_name_H-M   'P 1'
#
loop_
_entity.id
_entity.type
_entity.pdbx_description
1 polymer ?
#
loop_
_entity_poly.entity_id
_entity_poly.type
_entity_poly.pdbx_seq_one_letter_code
_entity_poly.pdbx_strand_id
1 'polypeptide(L)'
;VTGVQTCALPIYLDNHKDVVKWGSEEIIIPYRSPIDNKIHRYFTDFVITKINKNGKKETIIVEIKPSNQTIPPKKPEKLTKRYLTEVKTWGINEAKWKAANEYCKDRGWSFHIFTEKELGIK
;
A
#
# COMPACT_ATOMS: atom_id res chain seq x y z
N VAL A 1 3.74 8.88 1.55
CA VAL A 1 3.06 8.45 2.77
C VAL A 1 2.38 9.65 3.42
N THR A 2 1.14 9.55 3.76
CA THR A 2 0.36 10.65 4.28
C THR A 2 0.27 10.65 5.82
N GLY A 3 0.77 11.69 6.36
CA GLY A 3 0.89 12.18 7.71
C GLY A 3 0.21 11.42 8.86
N VAL A 4 -1.04 11.72 9.14
CA VAL A 4 -1.75 11.21 10.32
C VAL A 4 -1.89 9.68 10.32
N GLN A 5 -2.14 9.10 9.17
CA GLN A 5 -2.31 7.65 9.03
C GLN A 5 -1.01 6.90 9.32
N THR A 6 0.12 7.45 8.84
CA THR A 6 1.43 6.84 9.06
C THR A 6 1.86 6.90 10.52
N CYS A 7 1.49 7.97 11.24
CA CYS A 7 1.81 8.08 12.68
C CYS A 7 1.00 7.10 13.52
N ALA A 8 -0.24 6.78 13.11
CA ALA A 8 -1.09 5.86 13.85
C ALA A 8 -0.66 4.41 13.72
N LEU A 9 -0.16 3.99 12.55
CA LEU A 9 0.18 2.60 12.31
C LEU A 9 1.32 2.07 13.18
N PRO A 10 2.45 2.77 13.36
CA PRO A 10 3.50 2.28 14.25
C PRO A 10 3.03 2.03 15.69
N ILE A 11 2.19 2.91 16.23
CA ILE A 11 1.61 2.74 17.56
C ILE A 11 0.72 1.50 17.60
N TYR A 12 -0.13 1.33 16.60
CA TYR A 12 -0.98 0.15 16.46
C TYR A 12 -0.15 -1.14 16.43
N LEU A 13 0.92 -1.16 15.62
CA LEU A 13 1.77 -2.35 15.46
C LEU A 13 2.51 -2.70 16.74
N ASP A 14 3.04 -1.70 17.45
CA ASP A 14 3.76 -1.92 18.69
C ASP A 14 2.86 -2.47 19.79
N ASN A 15 1.57 -2.13 19.76
CA ASN A 15 0.61 -2.55 20.79
C ASN A 15 -0.19 -3.80 20.41
N HIS A 16 -0.06 -4.27 19.18
CA HIS A 16 -0.82 -5.44 18.71
C HIS A 16 -0.08 -6.73 19.07
N LYS A 17 -0.73 -7.55 19.91
CA LYS A 17 -0.10 -8.78 20.46
C LYS A 17 0.31 -9.81 19.41
N ASP A 18 -0.35 -9.84 18.25
CA ASP A 18 -0.07 -10.82 17.20
C ASP A 18 1.06 -10.39 16.26
N VAL A 19 1.49 -9.14 16.36
CA VAL A 19 2.60 -8.62 15.53
C VAL A 19 3.93 -9.01 16.18
N VAL A 20 4.73 -9.79 15.45
CA VAL A 20 6.05 -10.24 15.90
C VAL A 20 7.11 -9.16 15.65
N LYS A 21 7.07 -8.60 14.43
CA LYS A 21 7.98 -7.53 14.03
C LYS A 21 7.37 -6.74 12.90
N TRP A 22 7.84 -5.52 12.71
CA TRP A 22 7.47 -4.70 11.58
C TRP A 22 8.63 -3.77 11.19
N GLY A 23 8.60 -3.30 9.94
CA GLY A 23 9.59 -2.36 9.44
C GLY A 23 8.93 -1.38 8.47
N SER A 24 9.52 -0.20 8.36
CA SER A 24 9.06 0.86 7.48
C SER A 24 10.01 1.00 6.30
N GLU A 25 9.48 0.99 5.09
CA GLU A 25 10.23 1.22 3.85
C GLU A 25 11.42 0.27 3.64
N GLU A 26 11.35 -0.93 4.20
CA GLU A 26 12.42 -1.93 4.08
C GLU A 26 12.37 -2.71 2.77
N ILE A 27 11.19 -2.83 2.16
CA ILE A 27 11.00 -3.62 0.94
C ILE A 27 10.85 -2.68 -0.24
N ILE A 28 11.65 -2.93 -1.27
CA ILE A 28 11.61 -2.17 -2.52
C ILE A 28 11.17 -3.12 -3.63
N ILE A 29 10.10 -2.76 -4.34
CA ILE A 29 9.55 -3.59 -5.39
C ILE A 29 9.72 -2.88 -6.73
N PRO A 30 10.40 -3.51 -7.71
CA PRO A 30 10.47 -2.93 -9.04
C PRO A 30 9.11 -3.07 -9.75
N TYR A 31 8.70 -2.03 -10.43
CA TYR A 31 7.49 -2.04 -11.24
C TYR A 31 7.72 -1.24 -12.53
N ARG A 32 6.95 -1.58 -13.57
CA ARG A 32 7.02 -0.83 -14.83
C ARG A 32 5.96 0.26 -14.81
N SER A 33 6.41 1.51 -14.88
CA SER A 33 5.50 2.65 -14.89
C SER A 33 4.76 2.75 -16.23
N PRO A 34 3.42 2.94 -16.21
CA PRO A 34 2.67 3.15 -17.46
C PRO A 34 2.91 4.52 -18.10
N ILE A 35 3.54 5.43 -17.38
CA ILE A 35 3.78 6.79 -17.88
C ILE A 35 4.97 6.85 -18.84
N ASP A 36 6.08 6.21 -18.49
CA ASP A 36 7.30 6.23 -19.30
C ASP A 36 7.74 4.85 -19.76
N ASN A 37 7.02 3.80 -19.38
CA ASN A 37 7.31 2.40 -19.71
C ASN A 37 8.69 1.93 -19.21
N LYS A 38 9.21 2.56 -18.16
CA LYS A 38 10.48 2.22 -17.54
C LYS A 38 10.27 1.57 -16.18
N ILE A 39 11.29 0.83 -15.73
CA ILE A 39 11.26 0.21 -14.40
C ILE A 39 11.59 1.27 -13.35
N HIS A 40 10.72 1.40 -12.38
CA HIS A 40 10.87 2.28 -11.22
C HIS A 40 10.89 1.46 -9.95
N ARG A 41 11.29 2.08 -8.85
CA ARG A 41 11.30 1.45 -7.53
C ARG A 41 10.10 1.90 -6.73
N TYR A 42 9.35 0.93 -6.22
CA TYR A 42 8.24 1.18 -5.32
C TYR A 42 8.71 0.88 -3.90
N PHE A 43 8.80 1.92 -3.06
CA PHE A 43 9.14 1.82 -1.65
C PHE A 43 7.86 1.56 -0.88
N THR A 44 7.72 0.36 -0.35
CA THR A 44 6.50 -0.02 0.39
C THR A 44 6.47 0.66 1.76
N ASP A 45 5.27 0.97 2.26
CA ASP A 45 5.16 1.68 3.53
C ASP A 45 5.60 0.80 4.70
N PHE A 46 5.06 -0.41 4.82
CA PHE A 46 5.35 -1.30 5.93
C PHE A 46 5.43 -2.76 5.49
N VAL A 47 6.30 -3.51 6.14
CA VAL A 47 6.29 -4.97 6.12
C VAL A 47 6.03 -5.45 7.54
N ILE A 48 5.08 -6.35 7.71
CA ILE A 48 4.61 -6.81 9.02
C ILE A 48 4.69 -8.33 9.07
N THR A 49 5.31 -8.87 10.11
CA THR A 49 5.26 -10.30 10.40
C THR A 49 4.39 -10.51 11.63
N LYS A 50 3.35 -11.31 11.48
CA LYS A 50 2.40 -11.58 12.56
C LYS A 50 2.15 -13.09 12.66
N ILE A 51 1.53 -13.51 13.77
CA ILE A 51 1.11 -14.89 13.98
C ILE A 51 -0.38 -14.97 13.61
N ASN A 52 -0.70 -15.90 12.69
CA ASN A 52 -2.09 -16.08 12.27
C ASN A 52 -2.84 -17.00 13.23
N LYS A 53 -4.13 -17.25 12.94
CA LYS A 53 -5.02 -18.07 13.77
C LYS A 53 -4.51 -19.50 13.97
N ASN A 54 -3.69 -19.99 13.04
CA ASN A 54 -3.12 -21.35 13.10
C ASN A 54 -1.79 -21.41 13.83
N GLY A 55 -1.35 -20.29 14.43
CA GLY A 55 -0.07 -20.20 15.13
C GLY A 55 1.14 -20.06 14.20
N LYS A 56 0.94 -19.88 12.91
CA LYS A 56 2.03 -19.75 11.94
C LYS A 56 2.37 -18.28 11.70
N LYS A 57 3.65 -18.01 11.44
CA LYS A 57 4.10 -16.68 11.05
C LYS A 57 3.61 -16.35 9.64
N GLU A 58 3.10 -15.15 9.48
CA GLU A 58 2.60 -14.64 8.22
C GLU A 58 3.20 -13.26 7.99
N THR A 59 3.73 -13.04 6.79
CA THR A 59 4.30 -11.74 6.41
C THR A 59 3.36 -11.05 5.43
N ILE A 60 3.05 -9.80 5.71
CA ILE A 60 2.24 -8.96 4.83
C ILE A 60 2.97 -7.66 4.52
N ILE A 61 2.75 -7.14 3.32
CA ILE A 61 3.19 -5.80 2.95
C ILE A 61 1.97 -4.90 2.97
N VAL A 62 2.09 -3.75 3.59
CA VAL A 62 0.97 -2.81 3.79
C VAL A 62 1.30 -1.48 3.14
N GLU A 63 0.37 -0.99 2.34
CA GLU A 63 0.34 0.36 1.81
C GLU A 63 -0.73 1.15 2.55
N ILE A 64 -0.40 2.38 2.96
CA ILE A 64 -1.35 3.27 3.63
C ILE A 64 -1.88 4.27 2.61
N LYS A 65 -3.19 4.31 2.44
CA LYS A 65 -3.87 5.24 1.54
C LYS A 65 -5.19 5.72 2.14
N PRO A 66 -5.54 6.99 1.93
CA PRO A 66 -6.92 7.43 2.20
C PRO A 66 -7.91 6.62 1.35
N SER A 67 -9.09 6.34 1.89
CA SER A 67 -10.07 5.50 1.17
C SER A 67 -10.46 6.06 -0.19
N ASN A 68 -10.48 7.39 -0.35
CA ASN A 68 -10.79 8.01 -1.63
C ASN A 68 -9.72 7.79 -2.70
N GLN A 69 -8.52 7.36 -2.32
CA GLN A 69 -7.44 7.03 -3.27
C GLN A 69 -7.38 5.53 -3.59
N THR A 70 -8.29 4.74 -3.06
CA THR A 70 -8.37 3.30 -3.34
C THR A 70 -9.37 2.98 -4.44
N ILE A 71 -9.99 3.99 -5.03
CA ILE A 71 -10.94 3.87 -6.13
C ILE A 71 -10.48 4.75 -7.30
N PRO A 72 -10.86 4.41 -8.55
CA PRO A 72 -10.49 5.22 -9.71
C PRO A 72 -11.03 6.64 -9.61
N PRO A 73 -10.33 7.63 -10.16
CA PRO A 73 -10.84 9.00 -10.21
C PRO A 73 -12.13 9.08 -11.05
N LYS A 74 -13.08 9.86 -10.55
CA LYS A 74 -14.36 10.04 -11.23
C LYS A 74 -14.19 11.01 -12.38
N LYS A 75 -14.64 10.59 -13.59
CA LYS A 75 -14.55 11.44 -14.78
C LYS A 75 -15.48 12.66 -14.65
N PRO A 76 -14.97 13.89 -14.74
CA PRO A 76 -15.81 15.09 -14.73
C PRO A 76 -16.45 15.33 -16.09
N GLU A 77 -17.42 16.25 -16.13
CA GLU A 77 -18.05 16.64 -17.40
C GLU A 77 -17.06 17.22 -18.39
N LYS A 78 -16.13 18.07 -17.91
CA LYS A 78 -15.05 18.62 -18.73
C LYS A 78 -13.70 18.09 -18.25
N LEU A 79 -12.84 17.72 -19.19
CA LEU A 79 -11.48 17.28 -18.85
C LEU A 79 -10.68 18.46 -18.31
N THR A 80 -10.08 18.27 -17.16
CA THR A 80 -9.23 19.25 -16.51
C THR A 80 -7.82 18.70 -16.34
N LYS A 81 -6.84 19.59 -16.13
CA LYS A 81 -5.46 19.17 -15.81
C LYS A 81 -5.42 18.34 -14.53
N ARG A 82 -6.25 18.71 -13.55
CA ARG A 82 -6.35 17.98 -12.27
C ARG A 82 -6.80 16.55 -12.50
N TYR A 83 -7.86 16.34 -13.30
CA TYR A 83 -8.34 15.00 -13.60
C TYR A 83 -7.29 14.17 -14.33
N LEU A 84 -6.60 14.75 -15.32
CA LEU A 84 -5.54 14.04 -16.05
C LEU A 84 -4.40 13.64 -15.12
N THR A 85 -4.03 14.49 -14.17
CA THR A 85 -3.03 14.16 -13.16
C THR A 85 -3.50 13.02 -12.26
N GLU A 86 -4.76 13.07 -11.83
CA GLU A 86 -5.35 12.00 -10.99
C GLU A 86 -5.37 10.66 -11.72
N VAL A 87 -5.67 10.65 -13.02
CA VAL A 87 -5.66 9.43 -13.84
C VAL A 87 -4.25 8.85 -13.95
N LYS A 88 -3.24 9.71 -14.17
CA LYS A 88 -1.85 9.27 -14.21
C LYS A 88 -1.41 8.67 -12.88
N THR A 89 -1.73 9.33 -11.79
CA THR A 89 -1.40 8.86 -10.44
C THR A 89 -2.08 7.52 -10.17
N TRP A 90 -3.34 7.39 -10.53
CA TRP A 90 -4.08 6.14 -10.39
C TRP A 90 -3.42 5.01 -11.17
N GLY A 91 -3.02 5.26 -12.43
CA GLY A 91 -2.34 4.26 -13.26
C GLY A 91 -1.02 3.80 -12.65
N ILE A 92 -0.24 4.73 -12.10
CA ILE A 92 1.00 4.41 -11.41
C ILE A 92 0.73 3.55 -10.18
N ASN A 93 -0.28 3.92 -9.37
CA ASN A 93 -0.64 3.16 -8.17
C ASN A 93 -1.12 1.76 -8.52
N GLU A 94 -1.94 1.60 -9.54
CA GLU A 94 -2.36 0.28 -10.02
C GLU A 94 -1.16 -0.59 -10.39
N ALA A 95 -0.20 -0.02 -11.12
CA ALA A 95 1.01 -0.75 -11.52
C ALA A 95 1.85 -1.16 -10.31
N LYS A 96 2.00 -0.27 -9.33
CA LYS A 96 2.69 -0.56 -8.06
C LYS A 96 2.02 -1.68 -7.30
N TRP A 97 0.70 -1.62 -7.15
CA TRP A 97 -0.07 -2.60 -6.38
C TRP A 97 -0.09 -3.96 -7.05
N LYS A 98 -0.18 -3.99 -8.38
CA LYS A 98 -0.07 -5.23 -9.14
C LYS A 98 1.29 -5.89 -8.93
N ALA A 99 2.37 -5.10 -9.05
CA ALA A 99 3.72 -5.59 -8.81
C ALA A 99 3.89 -6.08 -7.36
N ALA A 100 3.30 -5.38 -6.39
CA ALA A 100 3.35 -5.78 -4.99
C ALA A 100 2.62 -7.10 -4.76
N ASN A 101 1.46 -7.29 -5.37
CA ASN A 101 0.73 -8.56 -5.27
C ASN A 101 1.55 -9.72 -5.84
N GLU A 102 2.16 -9.53 -6.99
CA GLU A 102 3.01 -10.55 -7.62
C GLU A 102 4.25 -10.85 -6.77
N TYR A 103 4.89 -9.82 -6.24
CA TYR A 103 6.04 -9.95 -5.36
C TYR A 103 5.71 -10.77 -4.11
N CYS A 104 4.58 -10.46 -3.48
CA CYS A 104 4.12 -11.17 -2.30
C CYS A 104 3.74 -12.62 -2.62
N LYS A 105 3.04 -12.83 -3.72
CA LYS A 105 2.62 -14.16 -4.15
C LYS A 105 3.83 -15.10 -4.34
N ASP A 106 4.91 -14.59 -4.95
CA ASP A 106 6.13 -15.36 -5.17
C ASP A 106 6.79 -15.79 -3.86
N ARG A 107 6.56 -15.06 -2.78
CA ARG A 107 7.18 -15.30 -1.46
C ARG A 107 6.24 -15.95 -0.45
N GLY A 108 5.00 -16.23 -0.83
CA GLY A 108 4.01 -16.73 0.11
C GLY A 108 3.53 -15.66 1.09
N TRP A 109 3.67 -14.40 0.74
CA TRP A 109 3.20 -13.25 1.52
C TRP A 109 1.89 -12.73 0.93
N SER A 110 1.29 -11.73 1.58
CA SER A 110 0.12 -11.03 1.04
C SER A 110 0.32 -9.52 1.07
N PHE A 111 -0.34 -8.83 0.17
CA PHE A 111 -0.31 -7.38 0.06
C PHE A 111 -1.67 -6.81 0.45
N HIS A 112 -1.67 -5.79 1.30
CA HIS A 112 -2.90 -5.13 1.75
C HIS A 112 -2.76 -3.61 1.67
N ILE A 113 -3.88 -2.96 1.36
CA ILE A 113 -3.98 -1.50 1.42
C ILE A 113 -4.83 -1.19 2.64
N PHE A 114 -4.25 -0.47 3.60
CA PHE A 114 -4.95 -0.02 4.80
C PHE A 114 -5.38 1.43 4.61
N THR A 115 -6.60 1.70 4.97
CA THR A 115 -7.18 3.04 4.97
C THR A 115 -7.41 3.49 6.40
N GLU A 116 -7.94 4.70 6.57
CA GLU A 116 -8.36 5.20 7.88
C GLU A 116 -9.34 4.26 8.58
N LYS A 117 -10.07 3.47 7.81
CA LYS A 117 -11.06 2.52 8.36
C LYS A 117 -10.39 1.38 9.13
N GLU A 118 -9.33 0.77 8.54
CA GLU A 118 -8.59 -0.32 9.18
C GLU A 118 -7.80 0.18 10.40
N LEU A 119 -7.37 1.43 10.37
CA LEU A 119 -6.60 2.03 11.46
C LEU A 119 -7.47 2.60 12.58
N GLY A 120 -8.78 2.63 12.40
CA GLY A 120 -9.70 3.18 13.37
C GLY A 120 -9.68 4.70 13.46
N ILE A 121 -9.17 5.38 12.46
CA ILE A 121 -9.13 6.85 12.37
C ILE A 121 -10.43 7.32 11.72
N LYS A 122 -11.10 8.27 12.34
CA LYS A 122 -12.35 8.83 11.82
C LYS A 122 -12.11 10.12 11.05
#